data_1cad20ae30ed26c39c349d3ec4aaf6a3
#
_entry.id   1cad20ae30ed26c39c349d3ec4aaf6a3
#
_cell.length_a   1.000
_cell.length_b   1.000
_cell.length_c   1.000
_cell.angle_alpha   90.00
_cell.angle_beta   90.00
_cell.angle_gamma   90.00
#
_symmetry.space_group_name_H-M   'P 1'
#
loop_
_entity.id
_entity.type
_entity.pdbx_description
1 polymer ?
#
loop_
_entity_poly.entity_id
_entity_poly.type
_entity_poly.pdbx_seq_one_letter_code
_entity_poly.pdbx_strand_id
1 'polypeptide(L)'
;KQKDLISYWAMDHYAGLLLQTGANGEGNYHFLKVFEQAPSRRHSAYYSFNISTEEDWAATYKQCQTPKEKALMHFIRGTRQEVLGLEDMRSIFGLMGNHEWLRIVMAREINKLESNNLSYYGQLPIAQLMQRVDKGQSLLKNEEYEDYAGQLLRFATTAYYNNRDDSFWALAKGYLE
;
A
#
# COMPACT_ATOMS: atom_id res chain seq x y z
N LYS A 1 12.68 12.57 -24.15
CA LYS A 1 14.05 12.34 -23.61
C LYS A 1 13.91 11.64 -22.28
N GLN A 2 14.56 10.49 -22.12
CA GLN A 2 14.66 9.81 -20.82
C GLN A 2 15.43 10.73 -19.88
N LYS A 3 14.89 11.03 -18.68
CA LYS A 3 15.61 11.78 -17.66
C LYS A 3 16.76 10.92 -17.13
N ASP A 4 17.91 11.52 -16.92
CA ASP A 4 19.06 10.86 -16.28
C ASP A 4 18.87 10.71 -14.76
N LEU A 5 19.75 9.96 -14.11
CA LEU A 5 19.71 9.71 -12.67
C LEU A 5 19.75 11.02 -11.86
N ILE A 6 20.54 12.00 -12.28
CA ILE A 6 20.70 13.29 -11.62
C ILE A 6 19.39 14.07 -11.67
N SER A 7 18.69 14.03 -12.81
CA SER A 7 17.36 14.68 -12.97
C SER A 7 16.34 14.11 -11.99
N TYR A 8 16.34 12.80 -11.72
CA TYR A 8 15.42 12.20 -10.74
C TYR A 8 15.83 12.53 -9.31
N TRP A 9 17.13 12.66 -9.01
CA TRP A 9 17.57 13.12 -7.69
C TRP A 9 17.17 14.57 -7.44
N ALA A 10 17.35 15.44 -8.42
CA ALA A 10 16.87 16.82 -8.34
C ALA A 10 15.34 16.89 -8.16
N MET A 11 14.59 16.03 -8.86
CA MET A 11 13.13 15.93 -8.73
C MET A 11 12.71 15.47 -7.33
N ASP A 12 13.42 14.53 -6.70
CA ASP A 12 13.16 14.07 -5.33
C ASP A 12 13.27 15.23 -4.32
N HIS A 13 14.34 16.04 -4.42
CA HIS A 13 14.51 17.24 -3.59
C HIS A 13 13.47 18.34 -3.90
N TYR A 14 13.17 18.57 -5.17
CA TYR A 14 12.16 19.52 -5.58
C TYR A 14 10.78 19.15 -5.06
N ALA A 15 10.42 17.88 -5.11
CA ALA A 15 9.17 17.36 -4.53
C ALA A 15 9.07 17.67 -3.03
N GLY A 16 10.17 17.48 -2.28
CA GLY A 16 10.22 17.83 -0.85
C GLY A 16 10.00 19.32 -0.59
N LEU A 17 10.56 20.20 -1.43
CA LEU A 17 10.33 21.65 -1.33
C LEU A 17 8.87 22.02 -1.61
N LEU A 18 8.23 21.38 -2.59
CA LEU A 18 6.81 21.59 -2.88
C LEU A 18 5.92 21.24 -1.69
N LEU A 19 6.18 20.13 -0.99
CA LEU A 19 5.44 19.79 0.24
C LEU A 19 5.63 20.84 1.32
N GLN A 20 6.86 21.37 1.50
CA GLN A 20 7.15 22.42 2.49
C GLN A 20 6.42 23.74 2.18
N THR A 21 6.11 24.00 0.92
CA THR A 21 5.36 25.21 0.49
C THR A 21 3.86 24.99 0.41
N GLY A 22 3.36 23.81 0.78
CA GLY A 22 1.94 23.47 0.74
C GLY A 22 1.41 23.03 -0.64
N ALA A 23 2.29 22.88 -1.64
CA ALA A 23 1.92 22.36 -2.97
C ALA A 23 1.87 20.81 -2.97
N ASN A 24 1.05 20.25 -2.05
CA ASN A 24 1.05 18.81 -1.72
C ASN A 24 0.73 17.93 -2.93
N GLY A 25 -0.26 18.30 -3.74
CA GLY A 25 -0.64 17.51 -4.92
C GLY A 25 0.48 17.37 -5.94
N GLU A 26 1.21 18.46 -6.22
CA GLU A 26 2.33 18.47 -7.15
C GLU A 26 3.56 17.75 -6.55
N GLY A 27 3.88 18.00 -5.29
CA GLY A 27 4.99 17.36 -4.59
C GLY A 27 4.83 15.85 -4.54
N ASN A 28 3.66 15.35 -4.14
CA ASN A 28 3.36 13.92 -4.13
C ASN A 28 3.40 13.30 -5.54
N TYR A 29 2.92 14.00 -6.56
CA TYR A 29 3.03 13.50 -7.93
C TYR A 29 4.49 13.36 -8.37
N HIS A 30 5.37 14.29 -8.02
CA HIS A 30 6.79 14.16 -8.30
C HIS A 30 7.44 13.00 -7.55
N PHE A 31 7.09 12.75 -6.28
CA PHE A 31 7.53 11.54 -5.57
C PHE A 31 7.05 10.26 -6.25
N LEU A 32 5.82 10.24 -6.76
CA LEU A 32 5.30 9.12 -7.54
C LEU A 32 6.18 8.83 -8.76
N LYS A 33 6.57 9.87 -9.50
CA LYS A 33 7.46 9.75 -10.68
C LYS A 33 8.86 9.27 -10.28
N VAL A 34 9.41 9.76 -9.18
CA VAL A 34 10.70 9.30 -8.66
C VAL A 34 10.63 7.84 -8.24
N PHE A 35 9.57 7.44 -7.52
CA PHE A 35 9.36 6.05 -7.12
C PHE A 35 9.32 5.11 -8.33
N GLU A 36 8.60 5.49 -9.38
CA GLU A 36 8.45 4.70 -10.59
C GLU A 36 9.77 4.56 -11.38
N GLN A 37 10.49 5.68 -11.56
CA GLN A 37 11.54 5.82 -12.56
C GLN A 37 12.97 5.74 -12.00
N ALA A 38 13.15 5.94 -10.70
CA ALA A 38 14.47 6.01 -10.05
C ALA A 38 14.65 4.94 -8.97
N PRO A 39 15.08 3.71 -9.31
CA PRO A 39 15.25 2.63 -8.32
C PRO A 39 16.11 3.01 -7.12
N SER A 40 17.16 3.80 -7.33
CA SER A 40 18.07 4.28 -6.27
C SER A 40 17.42 5.28 -5.29
N ARG A 41 16.28 5.90 -5.67
CA ARG A 41 15.55 6.86 -4.85
C ARG A 41 14.14 6.36 -4.46
N ARG A 42 13.79 5.15 -4.87
CA ARG A 42 12.47 4.58 -4.60
C ARG A 42 12.11 4.58 -3.12
N HIS A 43 13.06 4.22 -2.26
CA HIS A 43 12.87 4.22 -0.81
C HIS A 43 12.61 5.63 -0.27
N SER A 44 13.43 6.62 -0.65
CA SER A 44 13.22 8.03 -0.29
C SER A 44 11.83 8.51 -0.72
N ALA A 45 11.47 8.30 -1.98
CA ALA A 45 10.19 8.71 -2.53
C ALA A 45 9.00 8.02 -1.83
N TYR A 46 9.11 6.73 -1.48
CA TYR A 46 8.09 5.99 -0.74
C TYR A 46 7.79 6.62 0.61
N TYR A 47 8.82 6.95 1.39
CA TYR A 47 8.65 7.52 2.72
C TYR A 47 8.26 9.00 2.69
N SER A 48 8.70 9.73 1.67
CA SER A 48 8.36 11.15 1.50
C SER A 48 6.99 11.37 0.88
N PHE A 49 6.45 10.40 0.13
CA PHE A 49 5.08 10.46 -0.38
C PHE A 49 4.12 10.49 0.81
N ASN A 50 3.46 11.63 1.01
CA ASN A 50 2.63 11.88 2.17
C ASN A 50 1.30 12.52 1.74
N ILE A 51 0.23 11.75 1.91
CA ILE A 51 -1.14 12.22 1.68
C ILE A 51 -1.90 12.06 3.00
N SER A 52 -2.22 13.19 3.62
CA SER A 52 -2.87 13.25 4.93
C SER A 52 -4.35 13.62 4.85
N THR A 53 -4.80 14.16 3.72
CA THR A 53 -6.20 14.57 3.51
C THR A 53 -6.76 14.05 2.19
N GLU A 54 -8.09 14.03 2.07
CA GLU A 54 -8.77 13.68 0.82
C GLU A 54 -8.50 14.72 -0.28
N GLU A 55 -8.28 15.99 0.09
CA GLU A 55 -7.91 17.05 -0.83
C GLU A 55 -6.53 16.79 -1.45
N ASP A 56 -5.54 16.40 -0.64
CA ASP A 56 -4.21 16.03 -1.11
C ASP A 56 -4.27 14.80 -2.04
N TRP A 57 -5.12 13.81 -1.68
CA TRP A 57 -5.37 12.65 -2.52
C TRP A 57 -5.92 13.07 -3.88
N ALA A 58 -7.01 13.83 -3.88
CA ALA A 58 -7.66 14.30 -5.10
C ALA A 58 -6.73 15.16 -5.96
N ALA A 59 -5.95 16.05 -5.33
CA ALA A 59 -4.99 16.92 -6.03
C ALA A 59 -3.87 16.11 -6.70
N THR A 60 -3.32 15.11 -6.01
CA THR A 60 -2.29 14.21 -6.55
C THR A 60 -2.88 13.33 -7.66
N TYR A 61 -4.07 12.76 -7.44
CA TYR A 61 -4.74 11.87 -8.39
C TYR A 61 -5.07 12.59 -9.70
N LYS A 62 -5.42 13.89 -9.64
CA LYS A 62 -5.67 14.73 -10.80
C LYS A 62 -4.41 14.93 -11.66
N GLN A 63 -3.22 14.89 -11.08
CA GLN A 63 -1.95 15.00 -11.81
C GLN A 63 -1.63 13.71 -12.57
N CYS A 64 -2.14 12.55 -12.12
CA CYS A 64 -1.90 11.26 -12.72
C CYS A 64 -2.51 11.17 -14.12
N GLN A 65 -1.68 10.91 -15.13
CA GLN A 65 -2.03 10.93 -16.54
C GLN A 65 -2.40 9.54 -17.08
N THR A 66 -1.96 8.48 -16.40
CA THR A 66 -2.13 7.10 -16.84
C THR A 66 -2.81 6.25 -15.76
N PRO A 67 -3.52 5.16 -16.15
CA PRO A 67 -4.04 4.20 -15.18
C PRO A 67 -2.95 3.63 -14.27
N LYS A 68 -1.73 3.44 -14.79
CA LYS A 68 -0.59 2.94 -14.02
C LYS A 68 -0.16 3.91 -12.91
N GLU A 69 -0.11 5.22 -13.18
CA GLU A 69 0.21 6.23 -12.17
C GLU A 69 -0.86 6.27 -11.06
N LYS A 70 -2.13 6.18 -11.43
CA LYS A 70 -3.24 6.08 -10.48
C LYS A 70 -3.14 4.81 -9.62
N ALA A 71 -2.89 3.67 -10.24
CA ALA A 71 -2.68 2.41 -9.54
C ALA A 71 -1.45 2.45 -8.62
N LEU A 72 -0.40 3.19 -8.99
CA LEU A 72 0.79 3.36 -8.17
C LEU A 72 0.51 4.14 -6.88
N MET A 73 -0.37 5.15 -6.91
CA MET A 73 -0.83 5.82 -5.70
C MET A 73 -1.48 4.83 -4.73
N HIS A 74 -2.40 4.01 -5.23
CA HIS A 74 -3.06 2.95 -4.46
C HIS A 74 -2.05 1.92 -3.94
N PHE A 75 -1.07 1.53 -4.75
CA PHE A 75 -0.01 0.61 -4.33
C PHE A 75 0.81 1.17 -3.17
N ILE A 76 1.28 2.42 -3.26
CA ILE A 76 2.06 3.05 -2.18
C ILE A 76 1.23 3.13 -0.90
N ARG A 77 -0.05 3.54 -0.97
CA ARG A 77 -0.93 3.62 0.19
C ARG A 77 -1.22 2.22 0.77
N GLY A 78 -1.63 1.28 -0.06
CA GLY A 78 -2.01 -0.08 0.36
C GLY A 78 -0.85 -0.90 0.96
N THR A 79 0.41 -0.52 0.69
CA THR A 79 1.58 -1.16 1.31
C THR A 79 1.96 -0.58 2.67
N ARG A 80 1.32 0.51 3.13
CA ARG A 80 1.59 1.11 4.44
C ARG A 80 1.03 0.27 5.57
N GLN A 81 1.74 0.28 6.70
CA GLN A 81 1.36 -0.54 7.86
C GLN A 81 0.06 -0.05 8.51
N GLU A 82 -0.16 1.25 8.50
CA GLU A 82 -1.29 1.94 9.12
C GLU A 82 -2.58 1.94 8.29
N VAL A 83 -2.58 1.34 7.10
CA VAL A 83 -3.72 1.32 6.17
C VAL A 83 -4.15 -0.10 5.88
N LEU A 84 -5.45 -0.36 5.81
CA LEU A 84 -6.01 -1.62 5.30
C LEU A 84 -6.06 -1.56 3.77
N GLY A 85 -5.27 -2.41 3.10
CA GLY A 85 -4.99 -2.30 1.67
C GLY A 85 -6.04 -2.90 0.74
N LEU A 86 -7.16 -3.46 1.25
CA LEU A 86 -8.14 -4.16 0.41
C LEU A 86 -8.80 -3.25 -0.65
N GLU A 87 -9.18 -2.02 -0.27
CA GLU A 87 -9.78 -1.08 -1.23
C GLU A 87 -8.75 -0.61 -2.27
N ASP A 88 -7.48 -0.49 -1.86
CA ASP A 88 -6.41 -0.19 -2.78
C ASP A 88 -6.15 -1.35 -3.75
N MET A 89 -6.22 -2.60 -3.28
CA MET A 89 -6.17 -3.76 -4.18
C MET A 89 -7.32 -3.78 -5.18
N ARG A 90 -8.55 -3.47 -4.76
CA ARG A 90 -9.71 -3.36 -5.66
C ARG A 90 -9.49 -2.29 -6.72
N SER A 91 -8.97 -1.14 -6.32
CA SER A 91 -8.65 -0.03 -7.22
C SER A 91 -7.54 -0.40 -8.22
N ILE A 92 -6.45 -1.02 -7.74
CA ILE A 92 -5.35 -1.52 -8.60
C ILE A 92 -5.90 -2.54 -9.60
N PHE A 93 -6.72 -3.49 -9.14
CA PHE A 93 -7.32 -4.50 -10.02
C PHE A 93 -8.21 -3.89 -11.09
N GLY A 94 -9.03 -2.91 -10.74
CA GLY A 94 -9.87 -2.18 -11.68
C GLY A 94 -9.08 -1.39 -12.73
N LEU A 95 -7.92 -0.83 -12.35
CA LEU A 95 -7.07 -0.02 -13.23
C LEU A 95 -6.11 -0.84 -14.10
N MET A 96 -5.58 -1.96 -13.58
CA MET A 96 -4.45 -2.69 -14.15
C MET A 96 -4.70 -4.20 -14.34
N GLY A 97 -5.87 -4.71 -13.93
CA GLY A 97 -6.11 -6.16 -13.89
C GLY A 97 -5.20 -6.85 -12.87
N ASN A 98 -4.79 -8.08 -13.16
CA ASN A 98 -3.92 -8.87 -12.28
C ASN A 98 -2.45 -8.41 -12.35
N HIS A 99 -2.17 -7.23 -11.85
CA HIS A 99 -0.82 -6.66 -11.81
C HIS A 99 -0.02 -7.20 -10.60
N GLU A 100 1.32 -7.32 -10.74
CA GLU A 100 2.23 -7.83 -9.69
C GLU A 100 2.11 -7.08 -8.34
N TRP A 101 1.72 -5.81 -8.36
CA TRP A 101 1.53 -5.00 -7.14
C TRP A 101 0.45 -5.56 -6.23
N LEU A 102 -0.57 -6.23 -6.78
CA LEU A 102 -1.61 -6.89 -5.98
C LEU A 102 -1.03 -7.97 -5.07
N ARG A 103 -0.05 -8.73 -5.56
CA ARG A 103 0.61 -9.76 -4.76
C ARG A 103 1.36 -9.16 -3.57
N ILE A 104 2.02 -8.01 -3.79
CA ILE A 104 2.77 -7.32 -2.74
C ILE A 104 1.81 -6.78 -1.68
N VAL A 105 0.71 -6.13 -2.08
CA VAL A 105 -0.29 -5.61 -1.13
C VAL A 105 -0.95 -6.78 -0.39
N MET A 106 -1.35 -7.86 -1.07
CA MET A 106 -1.94 -9.04 -0.44
C MET A 106 -0.98 -9.68 0.58
N ALA A 107 0.31 -9.84 0.25
CA ALA A 107 1.29 -10.36 1.19
C ALA A 107 1.44 -9.44 2.43
N ARG A 108 1.36 -8.12 2.24
CA ARG A 108 1.37 -7.16 3.36
C ARG A 108 0.13 -7.30 4.23
N GLU A 109 -1.05 -7.48 3.64
CA GLU A 109 -2.30 -7.68 4.39
C GLU A 109 -2.28 -9.00 5.17
N ILE A 110 -1.80 -10.10 4.57
CA ILE A 110 -1.59 -11.36 5.29
C ILE A 110 -0.65 -11.16 6.48
N ASN A 111 0.49 -10.49 6.29
CA ASN A 111 1.42 -10.20 7.40
C ASN A 111 0.79 -9.35 8.51
N LYS A 112 -0.11 -8.41 8.19
CA LYS A 112 -0.85 -7.64 9.19
C LYS A 112 -1.80 -8.53 9.98
N LEU A 113 -2.51 -9.44 9.31
CA LEU A 113 -3.36 -10.43 9.95
C LEU A 113 -2.55 -11.35 10.88
N GLU A 114 -1.40 -11.87 10.43
CA GLU A 114 -0.51 -12.69 11.25
C GLU A 114 0.00 -11.93 12.49
N SER A 115 0.45 -10.69 12.31
CA SER A 115 0.97 -9.87 13.40
C SER A 115 -0.08 -9.63 14.49
N ASN A 116 -1.34 -9.47 14.11
CA ASN A 116 -2.45 -9.33 15.03
C ASN A 116 -2.78 -10.66 15.74
N ASN A 117 -2.79 -11.78 15.00
CA ASN A 117 -3.06 -13.12 15.55
C ASN A 117 -1.95 -13.61 16.48
N LEU A 118 -0.68 -13.45 16.11
CA LEU A 118 0.46 -13.86 16.93
C LEU A 118 0.50 -13.10 18.26
N SER A 119 0.01 -11.89 18.31
CA SER A 119 -0.20 -11.14 19.56
C SER A 119 -1.30 -11.77 20.43
N TYR A 120 -2.31 -12.37 19.82
CA TYR A 120 -3.43 -13.02 20.50
C TYR A 120 -3.05 -14.39 21.11
N TYR A 121 -2.17 -15.17 20.45
CA TYR A 121 -1.79 -16.52 20.90
C TYR A 121 -0.65 -16.59 21.93
N GLY A 122 -0.33 -15.51 22.62
CA GLY A 122 0.33 -15.61 23.93
C GLY A 122 1.84 -15.83 23.93
N GLN A 123 2.56 -15.46 22.88
CA GLN A 123 4.04 -15.49 22.90
C GLN A 123 4.67 -14.19 23.44
N LEU A 124 3.88 -13.14 23.65
CA LEU A 124 4.37 -11.90 24.25
C LEU A 124 3.87 -11.77 25.72
N PRO A 125 4.72 -11.33 26.65
CA PRO A 125 4.27 -10.98 27.99
C PRO A 125 3.11 -9.98 27.93
N ILE A 126 2.08 -10.18 28.78
CA ILE A 126 0.85 -9.34 28.83
C ILE A 126 1.18 -7.85 28.87
N ALA A 127 2.26 -7.45 29.54
CA ALA A 127 2.71 -6.06 29.59
C ALA A 127 3.12 -5.48 28.21
N GLN A 128 3.68 -6.30 27.32
CA GLN A 128 4.02 -5.88 25.95
C GLN A 128 2.79 -5.86 25.03
N LEU A 129 1.82 -6.75 25.26
CA LEU A 129 0.52 -6.73 24.59
C LEU A 129 -0.26 -5.45 24.94
N MET A 130 -0.33 -5.10 26.24
CA MET A 130 -1.00 -3.87 26.67
C MET A 130 -0.33 -2.60 26.10
N GLN A 131 1.00 -2.54 26.06
CA GLN A 131 1.69 -1.41 25.43
C GLN A 131 1.44 -1.26 23.93
N ARG A 132 1.13 -2.34 23.21
CA ARG A 132 0.77 -2.30 21.79
C ARG A 132 -0.66 -1.82 21.59
N VAL A 133 -1.58 -2.26 22.43
CA VAL A 133 -2.98 -1.80 22.43
C VAL A 133 -3.05 -0.29 22.75
N ASP A 134 -2.32 0.17 23.76
CA ASP A 134 -2.26 1.60 24.14
C ASP A 134 -1.63 2.48 23.05
N LYS A 135 -0.79 1.93 22.18
CA LYS A 135 -0.17 2.65 21.05
C LYS A 135 -1.00 2.60 19.78
N GLY A 136 -2.23 2.08 19.80
CA GLY A 136 -3.11 2.02 18.62
C GLY A 136 -2.59 1.11 17.50
N GLN A 137 -1.81 0.09 17.84
CA GLN A 137 -1.15 -0.78 16.83
C GLN A 137 -2.06 -1.88 16.28
N SER A 138 -3.27 -2.07 16.82
CA SER A 138 -4.28 -2.93 16.20
C SER A 138 -5.20 -2.11 15.33
N LEU A 139 -5.16 -2.34 14.03
CA LEU A 139 -6.03 -1.67 13.06
C LEU A 139 -7.48 -2.16 13.12
N LEU A 140 -7.71 -3.31 13.76
CA LEU A 140 -9.02 -3.97 13.79
C LEU A 140 -9.33 -4.52 15.19
N LYS A 141 -10.60 -4.44 15.59
CA LYS A 141 -11.14 -5.22 16.71
C LYS A 141 -11.38 -6.66 16.26
N ASN A 142 -11.52 -7.62 17.21
CA ASN A 142 -11.63 -9.05 16.87
C ASN A 142 -12.75 -9.36 15.85
N GLU A 143 -13.93 -8.78 16.00
CA GLU A 143 -15.06 -9.00 15.06
C GLU A 143 -14.79 -8.40 13.67
N GLU A 144 -14.16 -7.22 13.62
CA GLU A 144 -13.76 -6.57 12.37
C GLU A 144 -12.63 -7.34 11.67
N TYR A 145 -11.79 -8.03 12.44
CA TYR A 145 -10.70 -8.85 11.95
C TYR A 145 -11.20 -10.06 11.14
N GLU A 146 -12.16 -10.82 11.68
CA GLU A 146 -12.72 -11.98 10.99
C GLU A 146 -13.45 -11.56 9.69
N ASP A 147 -14.19 -10.47 9.73
CA ASP A 147 -14.84 -9.94 8.52
C ASP A 147 -13.80 -9.48 7.48
N TYR A 148 -12.73 -8.80 7.91
CA TYR A 148 -11.67 -8.35 7.01
C TYR A 148 -10.92 -9.52 6.38
N ALA A 149 -10.55 -10.53 7.15
CA ALA A 149 -9.94 -11.77 6.65
C ALA A 149 -10.86 -12.45 5.61
N GLY A 150 -12.16 -12.54 5.91
CA GLY A 150 -13.16 -13.06 4.96
C GLY A 150 -13.26 -12.24 3.67
N GLN A 151 -13.07 -10.93 3.74
CA GLN A 151 -13.04 -10.06 2.55
C GLN A 151 -11.77 -10.29 1.72
N LEU A 152 -10.60 -10.45 2.37
CA LEU A 152 -9.35 -10.80 1.70
C LEU A 152 -9.43 -12.16 1.03
N LEU A 153 -10.03 -13.16 1.69
CA LEU A 153 -10.27 -14.48 1.11
C LEU A 153 -11.15 -14.39 -0.15
N ARG A 154 -12.23 -13.61 -0.12
CA ARG A 154 -13.09 -13.39 -1.30
C ARG A 154 -12.30 -12.75 -2.45
N PHE A 155 -11.44 -11.77 -2.15
CA PHE A 155 -10.59 -11.15 -3.16
C PHE A 155 -9.58 -12.16 -3.75
N ALA A 156 -8.86 -12.89 -2.89
CA ALA A 156 -7.90 -13.91 -3.30
C ALA A 156 -8.55 -15.02 -4.15
N THR A 157 -9.75 -15.45 -3.76
CA THR A 157 -10.55 -16.43 -4.49
C THR A 157 -10.91 -15.94 -5.89
N THR A 158 -11.37 -14.69 -6.00
CA THR A 158 -11.69 -14.06 -7.30
C THR A 158 -10.45 -13.94 -8.18
N ALA A 159 -9.33 -13.49 -7.61
CA ALA A 159 -8.06 -13.37 -8.33
C ALA A 159 -7.53 -14.74 -8.80
N TYR A 160 -7.68 -15.79 -7.99
CA TYR A 160 -7.32 -17.17 -8.34
C TYR A 160 -8.13 -17.68 -9.54
N TYR A 161 -9.47 -17.51 -9.51
CA TYR A 161 -10.30 -17.99 -10.62
C TYR A 161 -10.06 -17.23 -11.93
N ASN A 162 -9.65 -15.97 -11.84
CA ASN A 162 -9.29 -15.18 -13.02
C ASN A 162 -7.88 -15.50 -13.55
N ASN A 163 -7.01 -16.15 -12.75
CA ASN A 163 -5.61 -16.42 -13.08
C ASN A 163 -5.16 -17.76 -12.49
N ARG A 164 -5.74 -18.85 -12.97
CA ARG A 164 -5.50 -20.22 -12.42
C ARG A 164 -4.06 -20.69 -12.49
N ASP A 165 -3.28 -20.16 -13.43
CA ASP A 165 -1.86 -20.49 -13.60
C ASP A 165 -0.95 -19.74 -12.60
N ASP A 166 -1.50 -18.80 -11.85
CA ASP A 166 -0.77 -18.02 -10.87
C ASP A 166 -0.82 -18.68 -9.48
N SER A 167 0.23 -19.43 -9.15
CA SER A 167 0.36 -20.15 -7.88
C SER A 167 0.27 -19.24 -6.64
N PHE A 168 0.61 -17.95 -6.75
CA PHE A 168 0.49 -17.01 -5.64
C PHE A 168 -0.95 -16.91 -5.12
N TRP A 169 -1.94 -16.80 -6.03
CA TRP A 169 -3.34 -16.68 -5.62
C TRP A 169 -3.89 -17.97 -5.02
N ALA A 170 -3.40 -19.14 -5.50
CA ALA A 170 -3.74 -20.42 -4.89
C ALA A 170 -3.22 -20.51 -3.45
N LEU A 171 -1.96 -20.07 -3.21
CA LEU A 171 -1.36 -20.04 -1.87
C LEU A 171 -2.06 -19.02 -0.96
N ALA A 172 -2.30 -17.79 -1.43
CA ALA A 172 -2.98 -16.76 -0.66
C ALA A 172 -4.39 -17.19 -0.24
N LYS A 173 -5.15 -17.83 -1.17
CA LYS A 173 -6.47 -18.40 -0.89
C LYS A 173 -6.38 -19.47 0.19
N GLY A 174 -5.53 -20.51 -0.01
CA GLY A 174 -5.40 -21.62 0.93
C GLY A 174 -4.85 -21.20 2.30
N TYR A 175 -4.12 -20.09 2.39
CA TYR A 175 -3.66 -19.53 3.66
C TYR A 175 -4.80 -18.84 4.44
N LEU A 176 -5.73 -18.20 3.73
CA LEU A 176 -6.85 -17.47 4.33
C LEU A 176 -8.07 -18.33 4.62
N GLU A 177 -8.14 -19.58 4.11
CA GLU A 177 -9.15 -20.62 4.42
C GLU A 177 -8.94 -21.22 5.81
#